data_755526e77eec5dea234872423860c7bd
#
_entry.id   755526e77eec5dea234872423860c7bd
#
_cell.length_a   1.000
_cell.length_b   1.000
_cell.length_c   1.000
_cell.angle_alpha   90.00
_cell.angle_beta   90.00
_cell.angle_gamma   90.00
#
_symmetry.space_group_name_H-M   'P 1'
#
loop_
_entity.id
_entity.type
_entity.pdbx_description
1 polymer ?
#
loop_
_entity_poly.entity_id
_entity_poly.type
_entity_poly.pdbx_seq_one_letter_code
_entity_poly.pdbx_strand_id
1 'polypeptide(L)'
;MRCQLAEFTSPKEMLRFILKLEPKTQLTVILLLWLWWDERNKFREEGRRRSALEVAYVTAALADRIQTKGTQTPLSDFRQCLKWDKPQQGVLKVNSDGAYDSATGSGGWSFIIRDDQGLMVMAGAGKEQFLQSAFHAELLGCLASLKAAVQLGIRRVVLEMDASLVKAALDDDAYRL
;
A
#
# COMPACT_ATOMS: atom_id res chain seq x y z
N MET A 1 19.43 10.08 -19.41
CA MET A 1 18.33 9.54 -18.60
C MET A 1 17.77 10.53 -17.57
N ARG A 2 18.60 11.17 -16.70
CA ARG A 2 18.11 12.14 -15.71
C ARG A 2 17.34 13.31 -16.35
N CYS A 3 17.84 13.88 -17.43
CA CYS A 3 17.18 14.97 -18.16
C CYS A 3 15.87 14.52 -18.83
N GLN A 4 15.83 13.31 -19.37
CA GLN A 4 14.65 12.77 -20.05
C GLN A 4 13.46 12.52 -19.13
N LEU A 5 13.70 12.04 -17.88
CA LEU A 5 12.61 11.82 -16.91
C LEU A 5 11.99 13.13 -16.40
N ALA A 6 12.75 14.21 -16.38
CA ALA A 6 12.28 15.52 -15.95
C ALA A 6 11.40 16.25 -17.01
N GLU A 7 11.44 15.79 -18.26
CA GLU A 7 10.68 16.39 -19.37
C GLU A 7 9.23 15.87 -19.46
N PHE A 8 8.92 14.75 -18.78
CA PHE A 8 7.56 14.21 -18.81
C PHE A 8 6.61 15.04 -17.94
N THR A 9 5.53 15.51 -18.55
CA THR A 9 4.45 16.23 -17.88
C THR A 9 3.35 15.28 -17.39
N SER A 10 3.31 14.05 -17.90
CA SER A 10 2.32 13.04 -17.58
C SER A 10 2.96 11.79 -16.91
N PRO A 11 2.50 11.39 -15.70
CA PRO A 11 2.94 10.16 -15.07
C PRO A 11 2.75 8.92 -15.96
N LYS A 12 1.69 8.91 -16.77
CA LYS A 12 1.38 7.81 -17.70
C LYS A 12 2.43 7.69 -18.81
N GLU A 13 2.89 8.82 -19.35
CA GLU A 13 3.94 8.84 -20.37
C GLU A 13 5.29 8.43 -19.80
N MET A 14 5.62 8.92 -18.61
CA MET A 14 6.82 8.52 -17.89
C MET A 14 6.82 6.99 -17.63
N LEU A 15 5.72 6.43 -17.18
CA LEU A 15 5.60 4.99 -16.95
C LEU A 15 5.76 4.20 -18.26
N ARG A 16 5.12 4.63 -19.34
CA ARG A 16 5.28 4.01 -20.67
C ARG A 16 6.73 4.05 -21.17
N PHE A 17 7.43 5.13 -20.89
CA PHE A 17 8.85 5.25 -21.22
C PHE A 17 9.69 4.26 -20.39
N ILE A 18 9.47 4.20 -19.06
CA ILE A 18 10.18 3.28 -18.16
C ILE A 18 9.98 1.83 -18.60
N LEU A 19 8.75 1.45 -18.97
CA LEU A 19 8.42 0.08 -19.41
C LEU A 19 9.07 -0.32 -20.75
N LYS A 20 9.59 0.63 -21.53
CA LYS A 20 10.31 0.39 -22.78
C LYS A 20 11.84 0.35 -22.60
N LEU A 21 12.34 0.67 -21.41
CA LEU A 21 13.78 0.61 -21.14
C LEU A 21 14.29 -0.83 -21.15
N GLU A 22 15.57 -0.98 -21.35
CA GLU A 22 16.27 -2.25 -21.22
C GLU A 22 16.03 -2.83 -19.79
N PRO A 23 15.80 -4.15 -19.62
CA PRO A 23 15.34 -4.76 -18.35
C PRO A 23 16.17 -4.37 -17.12
N LYS A 24 17.49 -4.28 -17.25
CA LYS A 24 18.36 -3.87 -16.15
C LYS A 24 18.12 -2.43 -15.72
N THR A 25 18.00 -1.53 -16.68
CA THR A 25 17.74 -0.12 -16.46
C THR A 25 16.32 0.07 -15.91
N GLN A 26 15.35 -0.64 -16.45
CA GLN A 26 13.97 -0.64 -15.99
C GLN A 26 13.88 -1.02 -14.49
N LEU A 27 14.49 -2.14 -14.11
CA LEU A 27 14.53 -2.60 -12.71
C LEU A 27 15.17 -1.53 -11.81
N THR A 28 16.30 -0.96 -12.22
CA THR A 28 16.99 0.08 -11.45
C THR A 28 16.12 1.32 -11.24
N VAL A 29 15.39 1.76 -12.27
CA VAL A 29 14.50 2.92 -12.17
C VAL A 29 13.31 2.62 -11.26
N ILE A 30 12.70 1.44 -11.37
CA ILE A 30 11.57 1.03 -10.52
C ILE A 30 12.01 0.97 -9.05
N LEU A 31 13.17 0.37 -8.76
CA LEU A 31 13.73 0.31 -7.41
C LEU A 31 14.05 1.69 -6.85
N LEU A 32 14.58 2.60 -7.67
CA LEU A 32 14.86 3.97 -7.27
C LEU A 32 13.58 4.72 -6.89
N LEU A 33 12.52 4.59 -7.69
CA LEU A 33 11.24 5.23 -7.43
C LEU A 33 10.60 4.68 -6.15
N TRP A 34 10.67 3.37 -5.95
CA TRP A 34 10.18 2.73 -4.74
C TRP A 34 10.95 3.16 -3.49
N LEU A 35 12.29 3.14 -3.52
CA LEU A 35 13.13 3.60 -2.41
C LEU A 35 12.91 5.09 -2.11
N TRP A 36 12.74 5.91 -3.11
CA TRP A 36 12.46 7.32 -2.91
C TRP A 36 11.10 7.56 -2.24
N TRP A 37 10.08 6.80 -2.62
CA TRP A 37 8.78 6.81 -1.96
C TRP A 37 8.89 6.32 -0.50
N ASP A 38 9.60 5.24 -0.25
CA ASP A 38 9.87 4.68 1.08
C ASP A 38 10.60 5.69 1.98
N GLU A 39 11.65 6.34 1.48
CA GLU A 39 12.38 7.38 2.21
C GLU A 39 11.51 8.61 2.52
N ARG A 40 10.63 8.98 1.60
CA ARG A 40 9.69 10.08 1.82
C ARG A 40 8.72 9.74 2.96
N ASN A 41 8.23 8.51 3.01
CA ASN A 41 7.32 8.07 4.06
C ASN A 41 8.04 8.00 5.42
N LYS A 42 9.22 7.40 5.48
CA LYS A 42 10.07 7.37 6.70
C LYS A 42 10.41 8.76 7.22
N PHE A 43 10.69 9.70 6.33
CA PHE A 43 10.92 11.08 6.75
C PHE A 43 9.68 11.71 7.41
N ARG A 44 8.49 11.38 6.92
CA ARG A 44 7.22 11.87 7.52
C ARG A 44 6.94 11.25 8.89
N GLU A 45 7.34 10.00 9.11
CA GLU A 45 7.07 9.24 10.34
C GLU A 45 8.18 9.42 11.39
N GLU A 46 9.44 9.36 10.97
CA GLU A 46 10.60 9.28 11.86
C GLU A 46 11.48 10.53 11.86
N GLY A 47 11.24 11.47 10.94
CA GLY A 47 12.08 12.66 10.77
C GLY A 47 13.48 12.36 10.21
N ARG A 48 13.78 11.11 9.84
CA ARG A 48 15.08 10.67 9.30
C ARG A 48 15.03 10.52 7.79
N ARG A 49 16.09 10.93 7.12
CA ARG A 49 16.24 10.80 5.68
C ARG A 49 17.63 10.36 5.30
N ARG A 50 17.73 9.36 4.44
CA ARG A 50 18.98 9.00 3.78
C ARG A 50 19.38 10.10 2.80
N SER A 51 20.68 10.26 2.61
CA SER A 51 21.20 11.13 1.56
C SER A 51 20.88 10.56 0.18
N ALA A 52 20.86 11.42 -0.85
CA ALA A 52 20.64 10.97 -2.22
C ALA A 52 21.70 9.96 -2.68
N LEU A 53 22.92 10.06 -2.17
CA LEU A 53 24.00 9.13 -2.47
C LEU A 53 23.77 7.74 -1.86
N GLU A 54 23.29 7.67 -0.62
CA GLU A 54 22.93 6.40 0.04
C GLU A 54 21.77 5.72 -0.67
N VAL A 55 20.73 6.47 -1.06
CA VAL A 55 19.60 5.93 -1.84
C VAL A 55 20.10 5.37 -3.18
N ALA A 56 20.97 6.10 -3.89
CA ALA A 56 21.54 5.63 -5.14
C ALA A 56 22.38 4.36 -4.97
N TYR A 57 23.21 4.30 -3.91
CA TYR A 57 24.03 3.13 -3.58
C TYR A 57 23.16 1.90 -3.27
N VAL A 58 22.15 2.06 -2.40
CA VAL A 58 21.22 0.98 -2.05
C VAL A 58 20.43 0.51 -3.27
N THR A 59 20.01 1.42 -4.14
CA THR A 59 19.34 1.09 -5.41
C THR A 59 20.21 0.20 -6.28
N ALA A 60 21.47 0.59 -6.50
CA ALA A 60 22.41 -0.17 -7.32
C ALA A 60 22.70 -1.54 -6.74
N ALA A 61 22.92 -1.64 -5.44
CA ALA A 61 23.18 -2.91 -4.73
C ALA A 61 21.98 -3.86 -4.80
N LEU A 62 20.74 -3.35 -4.65
CA LEU A 62 19.52 -4.15 -4.78
C LEU A 62 19.31 -4.63 -6.22
N ALA A 63 19.52 -3.75 -7.20
CA ALA A 63 19.40 -4.12 -8.61
C ALA A 63 20.38 -5.23 -8.99
N ASP A 64 21.62 -5.12 -8.56
CA ASP A 64 22.65 -6.15 -8.79
C ASP A 64 22.29 -7.48 -8.10
N ARG A 65 21.86 -7.41 -6.84
CA ARG A 65 21.44 -8.60 -6.07
C ARG A 65 20.25 -9.33 -6.71
N ILE A 66 19.26 -8.61 -7.23
CA ILE A 66 18.11 -9.22 -7.90
C ILE A 66 18.54 -9.87 -9.21
N GLN A 67 19.44 -9.25 -9.97
CA GLN A 67 19.95 -9.78 -11.22
C GLN A 67 20.83 -11.03 -11.02
N THR A 68 21.70 -11.01 -10.02
CA THR A 68 22.59 -12.14 -9.72
C THR A 68 21.86 -13.33 -9.10
N LYS A 69 20.83 -13.07 -8.26
CA LYS A 69 20.00 -14.14 -7.68
C LYS A 69 18.95 -14.70 -8.62
N GLY A 70 18.60 -13.99 -9.70
CA GLY A 70 17.64 -14.45 -10.71
C GLY A 70 18.04 -15.73 -11.42
N THR A 71 19.28 -16.21 -11.24
CA THR A 71 19.80 -17.45 -11.79
C THR A 71 19.81 -18.64 -10.81
N GLN A 72 19.56 -18.45 -9.50
CA GLN A 72 19.77 -19.53 -8.52
C GLN A 72 18.72 -19.67 -7.41
N THR A 73 17.69 -18.84 -7.32
CA THR A 73 16.63 -19.05 -6.33
C THR A 73 15.30 -19.24 -7.05
N PRO A 74 14.57 -20.34 -6.82
CA PRO A 74 13.22 -20.47 -7.34
C PRO A 74 12.39 -19.30 -6.80
N LEU A 75 11.71 -18.60 -7.70
CA LEU A 75 10.75 -17.53 -7.38
C LEU A 75 9.59 -18.01 -6.47
N SER A 76 9.57 -19.30 -6.12
CA SER A 76 8.59 -19.93 -5.25
C SER A 76 8.59 -19.37 -3.82
N ASP A 77 9.77 -19.14 -3.22
CA ASP A 77 9.83 -18.70 -1.82
C ASP A 77 9.45 -17.21 -1.64
N PHE A 78 9.78 -16.37 -2.64
CA PHE A 78 9.35 -14.96 -2.63
C PHE A 78 7.86 -14.80 -2.95
N ARG A 79 7.27 -15.70 -3.75
CA ARG A 79 5.84 -15.67 -4.06
C ARG A 79 4.95 -16.15 -2.91
N GLN A 80 5.47 -16.99 -2.01
CA GLN A 80 4.71 -17.44 -0.84
C GLN A 80 4.47 -16.31 0.18
N CYS A 81 5.42 -15.36 0.33
CA CYS A 81 5.27 -14.22 1.25
C CYS A 81 4.34 -13.10 0.77
N LEU A 82 3.96 -13.10 -0.51
CA LEU A 82 3.15 -12.02 -1.12
C LEU A 82 1.78 -12.49 -1.61
N LYS A 83 1.43 -13.75 -1.35
CA LYS A 83 0.12 -14.25 -1.76
C LYS A 83 -0.93 -13.83 -0.74
N TRP A 84 -1.89 -13.04 -1.21
CA TRP A 84 -3.07 -12.75 -0.41
C TRP A 84 -3.82 -14.05 -0.08
N ASP A 85 -4.07 -14.29 1.21
CA ASP A 85 -4.75 -15.50 1.67
C ASP A 85 -6.27 -15.26 1.67
N LYS A 86 -6.98 -16.22 1.10
CA LYS A 86 -8.44 -16.24 1.13
C LYS A 86 -8.94 -16.44 2.56
N PRO A 87 -10.09 -15.87 2.94
CA PRO A 87 -10.71 -16.17 4.21
C PRO A 87 -11.24 -17.61 4.23
N GLN A 88 -11.53 -18.10 5.43
CA GLN A 88 -12.18 -19.39 5.62
C GLN A 88 -13.60 -19.38 5.05
N GLN A 89 -14.14 -20.57 4.73
CA GLN A 89 -15.50 -20.71 4.23
C GLN A 89 -16.53 -20.06 5.18
N GLY A 90 -17.41 -19.28 4.61
CA GLY A 90 -18.46 -18.55 5.34
C GLY A 90 -17.94 -17.34 6.15
N VAL A 91 -16.71 -16.90 5.89
CA VAL A 91 -16.12 -15.67 6.41
C VAL A 91 -15.84 -14.74 5.25
N LEU A 92 -16.07 -13.46 5.39
CA LEU A 92 -15.64 -12.46 4.42
C LEU A 92 -14.37 -11.77 4.88
N LYS A 93 -13.53 -11.42 3.93
CA LYS A 93 -12.33 -10.61 4.16
C LYS A 93 -12.56 -9.19 3.67
N VAL A 94 -12.30 -8.26 4.56
CA VAL A 94 -12.41 -6.82 4.32
C VAL A 94 -11.00 -6.24 4.29
N ASN A 95 -10.65 -5.57 3.20
CA ASN A 95 -9.47 -4.73 3.14
C ASN A 95 -9.94 -3.27 3.12
N SER A 96 -9.46 -2.45 4.03
CA SER A 96 -9.74 -1.01 4.08
C SER A 96 -8.45 -0.21 4.11
N ASP A 97 -8.54 1.01 3.59
CA ASP A 97 -7.42 1.94 3.47
C ASP A 97 -7.93 3.37 3.58
N GLY A 98 -7.13 4.26 4.15
CA GLY A 98 -7.41 5.66 4.36
C GLY A 98 -6.31 6.56 3.82
N ALA A 99 -6.68 7.68 3.23
CA ALA A 99 -5.76 8.70 2.74
C ALA A 99 -6.04 10.05 3.41
N TYR A 100 -4.99 10.74 3.82
CA TYR A 100 -5.06 12.05 4.47
C TYR A 100 -4.05 13.02 3.87
N ASP A 101 -4.53 14.19 3.52
CA ASP A 101 -3.69 15.33 3.12
C ASP A 101 -3.65 16.34 4.27
N SER A 102 -2.52 16.42 4.95
CA SER A 102 -2.31 17.33 6.09
C SER A 102 -2.32 18.81 5.69
N ALA A 103 -2.09 19.15 4.41
CA ALA A 103 -2.10 20.53 3.95
C ALA A 103 -3.53 21.08 3.82
N THR A 104 -4.48 20.23 3.46
CA THR A 104 -5.89 20.62 3.23
C THR A 104 -6.84 20.12 4.31
N GLY A 105 -6.40 19.20 5.18
CA GLY A 105 -7.29 18.52 6.13
C GLY A 105 -8.31 17.62 5.43
N SER A 106 -8.12 17.31 4.16
CA SER A 106 -9.03 16.47 3.38
C SER A 106 -8.41 15.12 3.07
N GLY A 107 -9.24 14.20 2.58
CA GLY A 107 -8.76 12.88 2.19
C GLY A 107 -9.89 11.98 1.74
N GLY A 108 -9.78 10.71 2.05
CA GLY A 108 -10.82 9.74 1.72
C GLY A 108 -10.50 8.38 2.30
N TRP A 109 -11.42 7.49 2.08
CA TRP A 109 -11.31 6.10 2.49
C TRP A 109 -11.80 5.19 1.38
N SER A 110 -11.34 3.97 1.40
CA SER A 110 -11.81 2.92 0.51
C SER A 110 -11.86 1.57 1.21
N PHE A 111 -12.69 0.66 0.71
CA PHE A 111 -12.71 -0.73 1.14
C PHE A 111 -13.10 -1.66 0.00
N ILE A 112 -12.73 -2.94 0.18
CA ILE A 112 -13.18 -4.04 -0.63
C ILE A 112 -13.47 -5.24 0.25
N ILE A 113 -14.61 -5.88 0.02
CA ILE A 113 -15.07 -7.10 0.69
C ILE A 113 -15.00 -8.25 -0.30
N ARG A 114 -14.32 -9.34 0.10
CA ARG A 114 -14.16 -10.55 -0.72
C ARG A 114 -14.63 -11.78 0.04
N ASP A 115 -15.15 -12.75 -0.71
CA ASP A 115 -15.57 -14.06 -0.19
C ASP A 115 -14.39 -15.06 -0.09
N ASP A 116 -14.71 -16.28 0.33
CA ASP A 116 -13.78 -17.39 0.46
C ASP A 116 -13.24 -17.91 -0.89
N GLN A 117 -13.82 -17.50 -2.00
CA GLN A 117 -13.27 -17.73 -3.33
C GLN A 117 -12.33 -16.61 -3.79
N GLY A 118 -12.27 -15.50 -3.03
CA GLY A 118 -11.52 -14.30 -3.36
C GLY A 118 -12.26 -13.39 -4.33
N LEU A 119 -13.53 -13.66 -4.60
CA LEU A 119 -14.36 -12.82 -5.45
C LEU A 119 -14.84 -11.58 -4.68
N MET A 120 -14.91 -10.47 -5.37
CA MET A 120 -15.41 -9.22 -4.80
C MET A 120 -16.92 -9.32 -4.59
N VAL A 121 -17.35 -9.16 -3.35
CA VAL A 121 -18.76 -9.08 -2.94
C VAL A 121 -19.24 -7.64 -2.95
N MET A 122 -18.42 -6.72 -2.44
CA MET A 122 -18.72 -5.29 -2.38
C MET A 122 -17.43 -4.48 -2.32
N ALA A 123 -17.49 -3.26 -2.83
CA ALA A 123 -16.45 -2.25 -2.65
C ALA A 123 -17.09 -0.88 -2.46
N GLY A 124 -16.38 0.01 -1.79
CA GLY A 124 -16.82 1.37 -1.57
C GLY A 124 -15.64 2.32 -1.40
N ALA A 125 -15.90 3.59 -1.67
CA ALA A 125 -14.97 4.67 -1.41
C ALA A 125 -15.73 5.94 -1.07
N GLY A 126 -15.13 6.80 -0.27
CA GLY A 126 -15.67 8.09 0.09
C GLY A 126 -14.59 9.16 0.17
N LYS A 127 -14.99 10.39 -0.10
CA LYS A 127 -14.17 11.58 0.10
C LYS A 127 -14.62 12.29 1.35
N GLU A 128 -13.64 12.69 2.18
CA GLU A 128 -13.90 13.36 3.44
C GLU A 128 -13.20 14.72 3.51
N GLN A 129 -13.89 15.66 4.13
CA GLN A 129 -13.33 16.95 4.49
C GLN A 129 -13.20 17.00 6.02
N PHE A 130 -12.29 17.83 6.51
CA PHE A 130 -12.07 18.01 7.97
C PHE A 130 -11.55 16.77 8.69
N LEU A 131 -10.74 15.97 8.00
CA LEU A 131 -9.98 14.91 8.65
C LEU A 131 -8.95 15.50 9.60
N GLN A 132 -8.80 14.88 10.78
CA GLN A 132 -7.83 15.32 11.78
C GLN A 132 -6.45 14.68 11.58
N SER A 133 -6.41 13.47 10.98
CA SER A 133 -5.19 12.68 10.81
C SER A 133 -5.39 11.56 9.82
N ALA A 134 -4.28 10.92 9.41
CA ALA A 134 -4.32 9.67 8.66
C ALA A 134 -5.07 8.57 9.43
N PHE A 135 -4.85 8.47 10.74
CA PHE A 135 -5.57 7.55 11.62
C PHE A 135 -7.09 7.73 11.55
N HIS A 136 -7.57 8.98 11.50
CA HIS A 136 -9.01 9.26 11.35
C HIS A 136 -9.55 8.77 10.01
N ALA A 137 -8.82 8.95 8.91
CA ALA A 137 -9.20 8.43 7.60
C ALA A 137 -9.30 6.90 7.59
N GLU A 138 -8.34 6.21 8.20
CA GLU A 138 -8.32 4.76 8.35
C GLU A 138 -9.52 4.25 9.17
N LEU A 139 -9.83 4.89 10.28
CA LEU A 139 -11.01 4.54 11.10
C LEU A 139 -12.30 4.69 10.32
N LEU A 140 -12.44 5.72 9.50
CA LEU A 140 -13.63 5.92 8.65
C LEU A 140 -13.75 4.83 7.60
N GLY A 141 -12.64 4.39 6.98
CA GLY A 141 -12.62 3.26 6.06
C GLY A 141 -13.06 1.96 6.72
N CYS A 142 -12.52 1.69 7.91
CA CYS A 142 -12.91 0.56 8.73
C CYS A 142 -14.42 0.61 9.07
N LEU A 143 -14.91 1.72 9.58
CA LEU A 143 -16.32 1.90 9.95
C LEU A 143 -17.25 1.74 8.75
N ALA A 144 -16.90 2.33 7.59
CA ALA A 144 -17.69 2.21 6.37
C ALA A 144 -17.77 0.76 5.89
N SER A 145 -16.66 0.04 5.93
CA SER A 145 -16.61 -1.37 5.53
C SER A 145 -17.42 -2.28 6.45
N LEU A 146 -17.37 -2.05 7.77
CA LEU A 146 -18.16 -2.81 8.74
C LEU A 146 -19.67 -2.54 8.58
N LYS A 147 -20.06 -1.28 8.36
CA LYS A 147 -21.45 -0.92 8.05
C LYS A 147 -21.94 -1.63 6.80
N ALA A 148 -21.12 -1.67 5.75
CA ALA A 148 -21.45 -2.38 4.52
C ALA A 148 -21.60 -3.89 4.76
N ALA A 149 -20.73 -4.51 5.57
CA ALA A 149 -20.84 -5.91 5.94
C ALA A 149 -22.15 -6.20 6.69
N VAL A 150 -22.54 -5.35 7.63
CA VAL A 150 -23.80 -5.47 8.37
C VAL A 150 -25.00 -5.35 7.42
N GLN A 151 -24.99 -4.42 6.47
CA GLN A 151 -26.05 -4.28 5.47
C GLN A 151 -26.23 -5.52 4.58
N LEU A 152 -25.13 -6.23 4.31
CA LEU A 152 -25.14 -7.51 3.59
C LEU A 152 -25.57 -8.71 4.47
N GLY A 153 -25.89 -8.48 5.75
CA GLY A 153 -26.28 -9.53 6.70
C GLY A 153 -25.13 -10.44 7.16
N ILE A 154 -23.89 -9.98 6.99
CA ILE A 154 -22.70 -10.76 7.27
C ILE A 154 -22.39 -10.70 8.77
N ARG A 155 -22.11 -11.86 9.38
CA ARG A 155 -21.86 -12.00 10.81
C ARG A 155 -20.40 -12.22 11.18
N ARG A 156 -19.56 -12.63 10.23
CA ARG A 156 -18.14 -12.94 10.46
C ARG A 156 -17.29 -12.31 9.39
N VAL A 157 -16.39 -11.42 9.80
CA VAL A 157 -15.45 -10.77 8.91
C VAL A 157 -14.04 -10.88 9.48
N VAL A 158 -13.05 -10.95 8.59
CA VAL A 158 -11.64 -10.69 8.88
C VAL A 158 -11.33 -9.34 8.28
N LEU A 159 -10.96 -8.39 9.14
CA LEU A 159 -10.57 -7.04 8.73
C LEU A 159 -9.05 -6.98 8.60
N GLU A 160 -8.57 -6.66 7.40
CA GLU A 160 -7.16 -6.42 7.10
C GLU A 160 -6.96 -4.93 6.79
N MET A 161 -6.00 -4.33 7.48
CA MET A 161 -5.56 -2.95 7.29
C MET A 161 -4.06 -2.88 7.57
N ASP A 162 -3.40 -1.91 6.99
CA ASP A 162 -1.97 -1.65 7.24
C ASP A 162 -1.73 -0.71 8.43
N ALA A 163 -2.77 -0.02 8.92
CA ALA A 163 -2.69 0.87 10.05
C ALA A 163 -2.55 0.11 11.39
N SER A 164 -1.32 -0.12 11.83
CA SER A 164 -1.01 -0.79 13.10
C SER A 164 -1.67 -0.12 14.31
N LEU A 165 -1.83 1.21 14.29
CA LEU A 165 -2.49 1.97 15.34
C LEU A 165 -3.99 1.67 15.44
N VAL A 166 -4.68 1.51 14.29
CA VAL A 166 -6.11 1.13 14.29
C VAL A 166 -6.29 -0.28 14.83
N LYS A 167 -5.39 -1.19 14.44
CA LYS A 167 -5.39 -2.55 14.98
C LYS A 167 -5.19 -2.56 16.49
N ALA A 168 -4.20 -1.83 16.98
CA ALA A 168 -3.95 -1.69 18.42
C ALA A 168 -5.16 -1.13 19.16
N ALA A 169 -5.83 -0.09 18.61
CA ALA A 169 -7.03 0.47 19.19
C ALA A 169 -8.23 -0.48 19.21
N LEU A 170 -8.35 -1.38 18.24
CA LEU A 170 -9.41 -2.39 18.22
C LEU A 170 -9.14 -3.56 19.16
N ASP A 171 -7.87 -3.88 19.41
CA ASP A 171 -7.44 -4.98 20.28
C ASP A 171 -7.33 -4.53 21.76
N ASP A 172 -7.31 -3.22 22.04
CA ASP A 172 -7.14 -2.67 23.39
C ASP A 172 -8.48 -2.62 24.14
N ASP A 173 -8.54 -3.27 25.31
CA ASP A 173 -9.70 -3.27 26.19
C ASP A 173 -10.07 -1.86 26.73
N ALA A 174 -9.15 -0.90 26.70
CA ALA A 174 -9.39 0.49 27.11
C ALA A 174 -10.42 1.20 26.22
N TYR A 175 -10.68 0.71 25.01
CA TYR A 175 -11.66 1.26 24.07
C TYR A 175 -12.96 0.43 23.99
N ARG A 176 -13.12 -0.60 24.83
CA ARG A 176 -14.38 -1.34 24.96
C ARG A 176 -15.35 -0.53 25.81
N LEU A 177 -16.48 -0.17 25.22
CA LEU A 177 -17.61 0.48 25.90
C LEU A 177 -18.46 -0.54 26.68
#